data_a037068230521529fc74fc144c540888
#
_entry.id   a037068230521529fc74fc144c540888
#
_cell.length_a   1.000
_cell.length_b   1.000
_cell.length_c   1.000
_cell.angle_alpha   90.00
_cell.angle_beta   90.00
_cell.angle_gamma   90.00
#
_symmetry.space_group_name_H-M   'P 1'
#
loop_
_entity.id
_entity.type
_entity.pdbx_description
1 polymer ?
#
loop_
_entity_poly.entity_id
_entity_poly.type
_entity_poly.pdbx_seq_one_letter_code
_entity_poly.pdbx_strand_id
1 'polypeptide(L)'
;MIDTEAFAEFRKALGYLRDDYSEKALHHIRRASELEEENPFYRSYLGLTIARAQRRWDEAEELCTSALKGKRDQPQLYLNLAEVYVAAGRKQDAVETLLTATKYSQRDGRIYRMLNQLSSRRQPVLPFLDRRHFLNRSLGVWRHRALKVIEGHTGPAVAETVR
;
A
#
# COMPACT_ATOMS: atom_id res chain seq x y z
N MET A 1 -7.43 26.99 14.76
CA MET A 1 -6.56 25.80 14.64
C MET A 1 -5.23 26.34 14.14
N ILE A 2 -4.18 26.27 14.94
CA ILE A 2 -2.86 26.77 14.54
C ILE A 2 -2.32 25.76 13.54
N ASP A 3 -2.23 26.12 12.25
CA ASP A 3 -1.55 25.29 11.25
C ASP A 3 -0.06 25.30 11.59
N THR A 4 0.42 24.23 12.24
CA THR A 4 1.85 24.07 12.50
C THR A 4 2.58 23.85 11.18
N GLU A 5 3.88 24.21 11.12
CA GLU A 5 4.72 23.93 9.94
C GLU A 5 4.66 22.42 9.59
N ALA A 6 4.70 21.55 10.61
CA ALA A 6 4.58 20.10 10.43
C ALA A 6 3.29 19.70 9.74
N PHE A 7 2.17 20.28 10.15
CA PHE A 7 0.87 19.99 9.52
C PHE A 7 0.79 20.52 8.07
N ALA A 8 1.37 21.69 7.80
CA ALA A 8 1.43 22.22 6.43
C ALA A 8 2.24 21.29 5.49
N GLU A 9 3.39 20.80 5.96
CA GLU A 9 4.21 19.85 5.23
C GLU A 9 3.49 18.50 5.05
N PHE A 10 2.82 18.00 6.07
CA PHE A 10 2.01 16.79 5.98
C PHE A 10 0.89 16.92 4.94
N ARG A 11 0.18 18.04 4.90
CA ARG A 11 -0.86 18.29 3.89
C ARG A 11 -0.31 18.26 2.45
N LYS A 12 0.87 18.85 2.22
CA LYS A 12 1.56 18.78 0.92
C LYS A 12 1.89 17.33 0.56
N ALA A 13 2.43 16.56 1.52
CA ALA A 13 2.74 15.15 1.31
C ALA A 13 1.51 14.34 0.91
N LEU A 14 0.37 14.54 1.60
CA LEU A 14 -0.90 13.87 1.26
C LEU A 14 -1.38 14.23 -0.16
N GLY A 15 -1.22 15.48 -0.57
CA GLY A 15 -1.53 15.92 -1.93
C GLY A 15 -0.70 15.15 -2.96
N TYR A 16 0.61 15.11 -2.79
CA TYR A 16 1.50 14.36 -3.68
C TYR A 16 1.24 12.85 -3.67
N LEU A 17 0.92 12.25 -2.51
CA LEU A 17 0.56 10.83 -2.45
C LEU A 17 -0.72 10.51 -3.21
N ARG A 18 -1.72 11.38 -3.16
CA ARG A 18 -2.96 11.23 -3.91
C ARG A 18 -2.72 11.29 -5.42
N ASP A 19 -1.80 12.15 -5.84
CA ASP A 19 -1.46 12.38 -7.24
C ASP A 19 -0.32 11.44 -7.73
N ASP A 20 0.02 10.41 -6.92
CA ASP A 20 1.03 9.36 -7.15
C ASP A 20 2.48 9.86 -7.32
N TYR A 21 2.78 11.06 -6.83
CA TYR A 21 4.14 11.63 -6.79
C TYR A 21 4.87 11.24 -5.50
N SER A 22 5.12 9.94 -5.30
CA SER A 22 5.64 9.39 -4.05
C SER A 22 7.01 9.96 -3.65
N GLU A 23 7.90 10.26 -4.58
CA GLU A 23 9.20 10.88 -4.30
C GLU A 23 9.06 12.32 -3.75
N LYS A 24 8.15 13.12 -4.32
CA LYS A 24 7.88 14.47 -3.81
C LYS A 24 7.21 14.40 -2.43
N ALA A 25 6.29 13.47 -2.27
CA ALA A 25 5.65 13.22 -0.98
C ALA A 25 6.67 12.89 0.10
N LEU A 26 7.70 12.08 -0.22
CA LEU A 26 8.73 11.65 0.71
C LEU A 26 9.51 12.83 1.31
N HIS A 27 9.82 13.84 0.51
CA HIS A 27 10.49 15.06 1.01
C HIS A 27 9.65 15.77 2.09
N HIS A 28 8.37 15.98 1.80
CA HIS A 28 7.47 16.71 2.69
C HIS A 28 7.11 15.89 3.95
N ILE A 29 6.88 14.59 3.83
CA ILE A 29 6.54 13.77 5.00
C ILE A 29 7.72 13.59 5.94
N ARG A 30 8.96 13.51 5.43
CA ARG A 30 10.16 13.53 6.27
C ARG A 30 10.24 14.80 7.08
N ARG A 31 10.04 15.96 6.45
CA ARG A 31 10.05 17.25 7.15
C ARG A 31 8.97 17.32 8.23
N ALA A 32 7.76 16.85 7.94
CA ALA A 32 6.70 16.81 8.95
C ALA A 32 7.07 15.87 10.12
N SER A 33 7.66 14.72 9.84
CA SER A 33 8.09 13.75 10.86
C SER A 33 9.27 14.25 11.70
N GLU A 34 10.18 15.03 11.14
CA GLU A 34 11.28 15.67 11.87
C GLU A 34 10.79 16.77 12.81
N LEU A 35 9.76 17.51 12.41
CA LEU A 35 9.19 18.58 13.22
C LEU A 35 8.34 18.05 14.39
N GLU A 36 7.69 16.91 14.22
CA GLU A 36 6.86 16.25 15.23
C GLU A 36 7.16 14.73 15.25
N GLU A 37 8.29 14.35 15.80
CA GLU A 37 8.79 12.96 15.81
C GLU A 37 7.83 11.97 16.48
N GLU A 38 7.11 12.41 17.51
CA GLU A 38 6.19 11.56 18.27
C GLU A 38 4.82 11.39 17.59
N ASN A 39 4.57 12.07 16.47
CA ASN A 39 3.29 12.01 15.80
C ASN A 39 3.14 10.67 15.02
N PRO A 40 2.26 9.75 15.48
CA PRO A 40 2.14 8.43 14.88
C PRO A 40 1.59 8.47 13.44
N PHE A 41 0.82 9.50 13.10
CA PHE A 41 0.34 9.65 11.73
C PHE A 41 1.48 9.98 10.76
N TYR A 42 2.36 10.93 11.14
CA TYR A 42 3.48 11.30 10.28
C TYR A 42 4.43 10.12 10.10
N ARG A 43 4.73 9.40 11.19
CA ARG A 43 5.57 8.18 11.16
C ARG A 43 4.98 7.10 10.26
N SER A 44 3.67 6.84 10.37
CA SER A 44 2.98 5.84 9.55
C SER A 44 2.94 6.22 8.06
N TYR A 45 2.66 7.49 7.76
CA TYR A 45 2.68 7.98 6.37
C TYR A 45 4.11 8.03 5.80
N LEU A 46 5.13 8.27 6.63
CA LEU A 46 6.53 8.17 6.23
C LEU A 46 6.85 6.73 5.78
N GLY A 47 6.46 5.73 6.58
CA GLY A 47 6.62 4.33 6.21
C GLY A 47 5.92 4.00 4.88
N LEU A 48 4.64 4.36 4.73
CA LEU A 48 3.91 4.16 3.48
C LEU A 48 4.60 4.82 2.28
N THR A 49 5.10 6.03 2.47
CA THR A 49 5.74 6.79 1.38
C THR A 49 7.08 6.20 0.99
N ILE A 50 7.89 5.72 1.97
CA ILE A 50 9.15 4.99 1.72
C ILE A 50 8.87 3.71 0.94
N ALA A 51 7.83 2.95 1.29
CA ALA A 51 7.43 1.77 0.56
C ALA A 51 7.10 2.07 -0.91
N ARG A 52 6.33 3.12 -1.17
CA ARG A 52 5.91 3.50 -2.53
C ARG A 52 7.05 4.10 -3.36
N ALA A 53 7.87 4.97 -2.76
CA ALA A 53 8.94 5.69 -3.46
C ALA A 53 10.20 4.82 -3.63
N GLN A 54 10.62 4.10 -2.58
CA GLN A 54 11.94 3.48 -2.50
C GLN A 54 11.91 1.95 -2.40
N ARG A 55 10.73 1.34 -2.21
CA ARG A 55 10.55 -0.10 -2.02
C ARG A 55 11.36 -0.69 -0.85
N ARG A 56 11.64 0.12 0.16
CA ARG A 56 12.34 -0.31 1.39
C ARG A 56 11.31 -0.88 2.37
N TRP A 57 10.97 -2.15 2.16
CA TRP A 57 9.82 -2.81 2.80
C TRP A 57 10.00 -2.94 4.31
N ASP A 58 11.18 -3.35 4.76
CA ASP A 58 11.46 -3.61 6.19
C ASP A 58 11.39 -2.32 7.00
N GLU A 59 11.99 -1.24 6.51
CA GLU A 59 11.93 0.08 7.16
C GLU A 59 10.50 0.64 7.17
N ALA A 60 9.78 0.48 6.07
CA ALA A 60 8.40 0.92 5.97
C ALA A 60 7.49 0.18 6.97
N GLU A 61 7.68 -1.13 7.10
CA GLU A 61 6.96 -1.97 8.06
C GLU A 61 7.29 -1.56 9.51
N GLU A 62 8.56 -1.34 9.83
CA GLU A 62 9.00 -0.91 11.16
C GLU A 62 8.37 0.42 11.57
N LEU A 63 8.39 1.41 10.69
CA LEU A 63 7.78 2.74 10.91
C LEU A 63 6.27 2.64 11.14
N CYS A 64 5.56 1.89 10.28
CA CYS A 64 4.11 1.71 10.43
C CYS A 64 3.75 0.93 11.70
N THR A 65 4.51 -0.11 12.02
CA THR A 65 4.30 -0.93 13.23
C THR A 65 4.59 -0.14 14.49
N SER A 66 5.65 0.68 14.50
CA SER A 66 5.96 1.55 15.65
C SER A 66 4.86 2.58 15.89
N ALA A 67 4.28 3.13 14.83
CA ALA A 67 3.16 4.07 14.93
C ALA A 67 1.92 3.44 15.59
N LEU A 68 1.67 2.15 15.37
CA LEU A 68 0.56 1.41 15.96
C LEU A 68 0.74 1.14 17.47
N LYS A 69 1.98 1.08 17.98
CA LYS A 69 2.22 0.79 19.42
C LYS A 69 1.56 1.81 20.34
N GLY A 70 1.49 3.07 19.92
CA GLY A 70 0.94 4.17 20.71
C GLY A 70 -0.55 4.45 20.50
N LYS A 71 -1.15 4.05 19.38
CA LYS A 71 -2.52 4.41 18.99
C LYS A 71 -3.21 3.32 18.18
N ARG A 72 -3.62 2.26 18.86
CA ARG A 72 -4.30 1.10 18.24
C ARG A 72 -5.74 1.37 17.80
N ASP A 73 -6.35 2.46 18.23
CA ASP A 73 -7.71 2.88 17.90
C ASP A 73 -7.83 3.66 16.59
N GLN A 74 -6.71 3.90 15.91
CA GLN A 74 -6.66 4.70 14.68
C GLN A 74 -6.65 3.85 13.41
N PRO A 75 -7.77 3.74 12.68
CA PRO A 75 -7.89 2.92 11.48
C PRO A 75 -6.87 3.23 10.41
N GLN A 76 -6.51 4.52 10.26
CA GLN A 76 -5.59 4.96 9.23
C GLN A 76 -4.20 4.33 9.36
N LEU A 77 -3.74 4.07 10.57
CA LEU A 77 -2.43 3.45 10.79
C LEU A 77 -2.39 2.00 10.27
N TYR A 78 -3.48 1.26 10.48
CA TYR A 78 -3.63 -0.10 9.93
C TYR A 78 -3.76 -0.09 8.40
N LEU A 79 -4.50 0.87 7.85
CA LEU A 79 -4.64 1.01 6.40
C LEU A 79 -3.28 1.27 5.74
N ASN A 80 -2.47 2.17 6.31
CA ASN A 80 -1.13 2.45 5.81
C ASN A 80 -0.23 1.20 5.86
N LEU A 81 -0.23 0.45 6.98
CA LEU A 81 0.54 -0.78 7.10
C LEU A 81 0.06 -1.85 6.11
N ALA A 82 -1.27 -2.00 5.95
CA ALA A 82 -1.82 -2.93 4.97
C ALA A 82 -1.43 -2.55 3.54
N GLU A 83 -1.40 -1.26 3.19
CA GLU A 83 -0.91 -0.80 1.89
C GLU A 83 0.58 -1.12 1.68
N VAL A 84 1.43 -0.97 2.70
CA VAL A 84 2.84 -1.38 2.67
C VAL A 84 2.94 -2.87 2.33
N TYR A 85 2.19 -3.72 3.01
CA TYR A 85 2.18 -5.16 2.74
C TYR A 85 1.67 -5.51 1.33
N VAL A 86 0.62 -4.81 0.87
CA VAL A 86 0.12 -5.00 -0.51
C VAL A 86 1.18 -4.64 -1.54
N ALA A 87 1.86 -3.51 -1.35
CA ALA A 87 2.94 -3.06 -2.23
C ALA A 87 4.14 -4.02 -2.22
N ALA A 88 4.43 -4.64 -1.08
CA ALA A 88 5.45 -5.68 -0.93
C ALA A 88 5.02 -7.07 -1.47
N GLY A 89 3.77 -7.22 -1.94
CA GLY A 89 3.22 -8.51 -2.38
C GLY A 89 2.79 -9.45 -1.24
N ARG A 90 2.85 -9.01 0.00
CA ARG A 90 2.53 -9.75 1.23
C ARG A 90 1.03 -9.64 1.56
N LYS A 91 0.21 -10.16 0.67
CA LYS A 91 -1.25 -10.02 0.75
C LYS A 91 -1.85 -10.61 2.03
N GLN A 92 -1.30 -11.71 2.53
CA GLN A 92 -1.81 -12.36 3.74
C GLN A 92 -1.61 -11.47 4.97
N ASP A 93 -0.44 -10.87 5.12
CA ASP A 93 -0.12 -9.97 6.21
C ASP A 93 -1.01 -8.71 6.17
N ALA A 94 -1.31 -8.21 4.96
CA ALA A 94 -2.27 -7.11 4.79
C ALA A 94 -3.67 -7.49 5.31
N VAL A 95 -4.16 -8.69 4.99
CA VAL A 95 -5.47 -9.18 5.45
C VAL A 95 -5.49 -9.33 6.97
N GLU A 96 -4.45 -9.93 7.57
CA GLU A 96 -4.34 -10.09 9.03
C GLU A 96 -4.30 -8.75 9.76
N THR A 97 -3.57 -7.78 9.20
CA THR A 97 -3.51 -6.41 9.71
C THR A 97 -4.89 -5.76 9.70
N LEU A 98 -5.64 -5.86 8.61
CA LEU A 98 -6.98 -5.30 8.49
C LEU A 98 -8.00 -6.02 9.39
N LEU A 99 -7.90 -7.35 9.54
CA LEU A 99 -8.72 -8.09 10.49
C LEU A 99 -8.44 -7.66 11.94
N THR A 100 -7.19 -7.36 12.25
CA THR A 100 -6.84 -6.80 13.56
C THR A 100 -7.45 -5.42 13.74
N ALA A 101 -7.42 -4.58 12.71
CA ALA A 101 -8.05 -3.25 12.73
C ALA A 101 -9.56 -3.30 13.03
N THR A 102 -10.28 -4.32 12.55
CA THR A 102 -11.72 -4.46 12.81
C THR A 102 -12.06 -4.64 14.30
N LYS A 103 -11.11 -5.15 15.09
CA LYS A 103 -11.29 -5.32 16.55
C LYS A 103 -11.32 -3.96 17.28
N TYR A 104 -10.62 -2.97 16.76
CA TYR A 104 -10.49 -1.64 17.35
C TYR A 104 -11.37 -0.58 16.67
N SER A 105 -11.77 -0.81 15.43
CA SER A 105 -12.53 0.14 14.61
C SER A 105 -13.60 -0.55 13.77
N GLN A 106 -14.64 -1.05 14.43
CA GLN A 106 -15.69 -1.86 13.81
C GLN A 106 -16.54 -1.12 12.75
N ARG A 107 -16.52 0.21 12.74
CA ARG A 107 -17.38 1.02 11.84
C ARG A 107 -16.66 1.71 10.68
N ASP A 108 -15.34 1.52 10.53
CA ASP A 108 -14.62 2.15 9.44
C ASP A 108 -14.79 1.38 8.12
N GLY A 109 -15.66 1.89 7.25
CA GLY A 109 -15.96 1.27 5.95
C GLY A 109 -14.75 1.17 5.00
N ARG A 110 -13.64 1.90 5.24
CA ARG A 110 -12.42 1.82 4.44
C ARG A 110 -11.72 0.48 4.66
N ILE A 111 -11.68 0.00 5.91
CA ILE A 111 -11.12 -1.30 6.26
C ILE A 111 -11.87 -2.41 5.53
N TYR A 112 -13.20 -2.41 5.58
CA TYR A 112 -14.02 -3.43 4.91
C TYR A 112 -13.89 -3.37 3.39
N ARG A 113 -13.80 -2.18 2.81
CA ARG A 113 -13.56 -2.04 1.36
C ARG A 113 -12.22 -2.67 0.96
N MET A 114 -11.15 -2.37 1.70
CA MET A 114 -9.83 -2.93 1.41
C MET A 114 -9.80 -4.46 1.63
N LEU A 115 -10.42 -4.98 2.69
CA LEU A 115 -10.59 -6.41 2.90
C LEU A 115 -11.32 -7.08 1.75
N ASN A 116 -12.42 -6.49 1.27
CA ASN A 116 -13.16 -7.03 0.12
C ASN A 116 -12.32 -7.03 -1.15
N GLN A 117 -11.55 -5.98 -1.43
CA GLN A 117 -10.63 -5.92 -2.56
C GLN A 117 -9.55 -7.01 -2.48
N LEU A 118 -8.98 -7.20 -1.30
CA LEU A 118 -7.97 -8.22 -1.07
C LEU A 118 -8.56 -9.63 -1.06
N SER A 119 -9.77 -9.82 -0.57
CA SER A 119 -10.45 -11.12 -0.50
C SER A 119 -11.07 -11.52 -1.83
N SER A 120 -11.31 -10.58 -2.74
CA SER A 120 -11.85 -10.89 -4.06
C SER A 120 -10.85 -11.79 -4.81
N ARG A 121 -11.18 -13.08 -4.87
CA ARG A 121 -10.44 -14.03 -5.70
C ARG A 121 -10.70 -13.66 -7.15
N ARG A 122 -9.65 -13.68 -7.98
CA ARG A 122 -9.80 -13.54 -9.43
C ARG A 122 -10.88 -14.50 -9.91
N GLN A 123 -11.82 -14.02 -10.72
CA GLN A 123 -12.84 -14.89 -11.31
C GLN A 123 -12.19 -16.03 -12.09
N PRO A 124 -12.76 -17.24 -12.06
CA PRO A 124 -12.24 -18.36 -12.84
C PRO A 124 -12.19 -17.97 -14.32
N VAL A 125 -11.18 -18.44 -15.04
CA VAL A 125 -10.98 -18.12 -16.47
C VAL A 125 -12.17 -18.61 -17.28
N LEU A 126 -12.78 -19.72 -16.87
CA LEU A 126 -13.99 -20.29 -17.46
C LEU A 126 -15.11 -20.24 -16.40
N PRO A 127 -16.05 -19.26 -16.47
CA PRO A 127 -17.05 -19.05 -15.43
C PRO A 127 -18.09 -20.17 -15.33
N PHE A 128 -18.23 -20.98 -16.37
CA PHE A 128 -19.16 -22.12 -16.44
C PHE A 128 -18.59 -23.43 -15.89
N LEU A 129 -17.29 -23.46 -15.52
CA LEU A 129 -16.64 -24.61 -14.91
C LEU A 129 -16.28 -24.36 -13.44
N ASP A 130 -16.40 -25.39 -12.61
CA ASP A 130 -15.98 -25.31 -11.21
C ASP A 130 -14.51 -24.85 -11.13
N ARG A 131 -14.20 -24.04 -10.13
CA ARG A 131 -12.84 -23.54 -9.85
C ARG A 131 -11.84 -24.68 -9.63
N ARG A 132 -12.30 -25.83 -9.12
CA ARG A 132 -11.50 -27.04 -8.89
C ARG A 132 -11.21 -27.80 -10.16
N HIS A 133 -11.92 -27.49 -11.26
CA HIS A 133 -11.71 -28.17 -12.53
C HIS A 133 -10.29 -27.94 -13.05
N PHE A 134 -9.63 -29.00 -13.51
CA PHE A 134 -8.21 -28.94 -13.91
C PHE A 134 -7.94 -27.89 -15.01
N LEU A 135 -8.88 -27.66 -15.92
CA LEU A 135 -8.79 -26.64 -16.97
C LEU A 135 -8.70 -25.23 -16.40
N ASN A 136 -9.55 -24.88 -15.42
CA ASN A 136 -9.48 -23.57 -14.78
C ASN A 136 -8.16 -23.38 -14.03
N ARG A 137 -7.64 -24.43 -13.42
CA ARG A 137 -6.35 -24.42 -12.73
C ARG A 137 -5.18 -24.25 -13.71
N SER A 138 -5.18 -24.98 -14.81
CA SER A 138 -4.13 -24.90 -15.84
C SER A 138 -4.14 -23.56 -16.55
N LEU A 139 -5.29 -23.09 -17.03
CA LEU A 139 -5.44 -21.80 -17.69
C LEU A 139 -5.12 -20.63 -16.76
N GLY A 140 -5.44 -20.74 -15.47
CA GLY A 140 -5.07 -19.75 -14.46
C GLY A 140 -3.54 -19.58 -14.33
N VAL A 141 -2.80 -20.70 -14.35
CA VAL A 141 -1.33 -20.67 -14.32
C VAL A 141 -0.74 -20.06 -15.59
N TRP A 142 -1.27 -20.45 -16.77
CA TRP A 142 -0.83 -19.91 -18.06
C TRP A 142 -1.09 -18.40 -18.16
N ARG A 143 -2.28 -17.94 -17.76
CA ARG A 143 -2.61 -16.52 -17.71
C ARG A 143 -1.67 -15.73 -16.80
N HIS A 144 -1.35 -16.29 -15.63
CA HIS A 144 -0.43 -15.65 -14.70
C HIS A 144 0.99 -15.54 -15.27
N ARG A 145 1.47 -16.58 -15.96
CA ARG A 145 2.77 -16.56 -16.63
C ARG A 145 2.80 -15.56 -17.79
N ALA A 146 1.75 -15.52 -18.62
CA ALA A 146 1.64 -14.58 -19.73
C ALA A 146 1.63 -13.12 -19.27
N LEU A 147 0.89 -12.80 -18.21
CA LEU A 147 0.86 -11.46 -17.63
C LEU A 147 2.23 -11.05 -17.07
N LYS A 148 2.94 -11.94 -16.38
CA LYS A 148 4.31 -11.66 -15.91
C LYS A 148 5.30 -11.39 -17.05
N VAL A 149 5.16 -12.08 -18.18
CA VAL A 149 6.01 -11.84 -19.35
C VAL A 149 5.72 -10.47 -19.96
N ILE A 150 4.45 -10.07 -20.05
CA ILE A 150 4.04 -8.76 -20.58
C ILE A 150 4.52 -7.63 -19.64
N GLU A 151 4.33 -7.77 -18.35
CA GLU A 151 4.82 -6.81 -17.34
C GLU A 151 6.35 -6.70 -17.32
N GLY A 152 7.07 -7.80 -17.62
CA GLY A 152 8.53 -7.80 -17.73
C GLY A 152 9.08 -7.18 -19.02
N HIS A 153 8.26 -6.98 -20.06
CA HIS A 153 8.67 -6.39 -21.34
C HIS A 153 8.33 -4.90 -21.50
N THR A 154 7.63 -4.30 -20.54
CA THR A 154 7.41 -2.85 -20.47
C THR A 154 8.51 -2.10 -19.71
N GLY A 155 9.76 -2.53 -19.86
CA GLY A 155 10.93 -1.71 -19.54
C GLY A 155 11.07 -0.59 -20.59
N PRO A 156 11.57 0.61 -20.22
CA PRO A 156 11.60 1.76 -21.10
C PRO A 156 12.47 1.46 -22.34
N ALA A 157 11.85 1.52 -23.50
CA ALA A 157 12.58 1.57 -24.75
C ALA A 157 13.40 2.86 -24.76
N VAL A 158 14.70 2.70 -24.64
CA VAL A 158 15.69 3.76 -24.82
C VAL A 158 15.52 4.28 -26.25
N ALA A 159 15.02 5.50 -26.38
CA ALA A 159 15.11 6.24 -27.62
C ALA A 159 16.56 6.73 -27.78
N GLU A 160 17.39 5.89 -28.39
CA GLU A 160 18.70 6.30 -28.90
C GLU A 160 18.56 6.64 -30.37
N THR A 161 19.04 7.85 -30.69
CA THR A 161 19.67 8.27 -31.93
C THR A 161 18.78 8.53 -33.13
N VAL A 162 18.81 9.79 -33.64
CA VAL A 162 19.45 10.14 -34.94
C VAL A 162 19.63 11.67 -35.04
N ARG A 163 20.91 12.06 -35.17
CA ARG A 163 21.54 13.16 -35.95
C ARG A 163 20.65 14.31 -36.43
#